data_81e90a41aa3fe4c54e96e6b0aaa1122b
#
_entry.id   81e90a41aa3fe4c54e96e6b0aaa1122b
#
_cell.length_a   1.000
_cell.length_b   1.000
_cell.length_c   1.000
_cell.angle_alpha   90.00
_cell.angle_beta   90.00
_cell.angle_gamma   90.00
#
_symmetry.space_group_name_H-M   'P 1'
#
loop_
_entity.id
_entity.type
_entity.pdbx_description
1 polymer ?
#
loop_
_entity_poly.entity_id
_entity_poly.type
_entity_poly.pdbx_seq_one_letter_code
_entity_poly.pdbx_strand_id
1 'polypeptide(L)'
;VSGGLLLRSAPAAALMTDSTARFSAYLEITPTGRIRITSPQSEMGQGIHDALAKILAEELEADWADVEIALPTADDALINPITRRHRTAASESVVIYRDVMRRMGASAREMLVQAAADRWQVAASECHAERSAVRHRASGRQLGFGALAVPAAVLPVPQNPALKSPADYRLVGRTTPRKDTPPKVTGQAVYGIDVQLPGMLYAALRRSPVVASRIKTFDREAALARSGVVDAFEVDEGIAIVASSTWLAWQVAKEISVEFDEAPAEGFESEALRKAMRTALDADNEARLGRALSGPAYDRDATLAALSSAPRQAEWIYEVPFLAHAALEPLCATAVVHADRAEVWAPTQQPDRCRDAIAAITGLPRERCTLHVTFLGGGFGRKWETDFVRQTVTIARELARKRPGTPVKLTWTREQDFLHDRFRPAHVARSRAGVSDDGRLLALHSRVTGPSIFTFQKRNLPPGVADPFATGLLINDFYRVPAR
;
A
#
# COMPACT_ATOMS: atom_id res chain seq x y z
N VAL A 1 -27.35 1.15 -4.97
CA VAL A 1 -26.69 2.44 -5.13
C VAL A 1 -25.84 2.35 -6.38
N SER A 2 -26.30 2.96 -7.45
CA SER A 2 -25.66 3.00 -8.78
C SER A 2 -24.40 3.85 -8.73
N GLY A 3 -23.27 3.23 -8.38
CA GLY A 3 -21.97 3.82 -8.54
C GLY A 3 -21.57 3.79 -10.01
N GLY A 4 -21.90 4.84 -10.76
CA GLY A 4 -21.37 5.04 -12.10
C GLY A 4 -19.85 5.03 -12.03
N LEU A 5 -19.23 4.08 -12.73
CA LEU A 5 -17.78 4.01 -12.92
C LEU A 5 -17.41 5.25 -13.72
N LEU A 6 -16.84 6.26 -13.07
CA LEU A 6 -16.33 7.46 -13.75
C LEU A 6 -15.06 7.07 -14.53
N LEU A 7 -15.27 6.51 -15.71
CA LEU A 7 -14.31 6.59 -16.79
C LEU A 7 -14.29 8.06 -17.21
N ARG A 8 -13.45 8.88 -16.60
CA ARG A 8 -13.18 10.20 -17.12
C ARG A 8 -12.50 10.01 -18.47
N SER A 9 -13.20 10.29 -19.53
CA SER A 9 -12.61 10.54 -20.83
C SER A 9 -11.73 11.79 -20.68
N ALA A 10 -10.42 11.60 -20.58
CA ALA A 10 -9.50 12.69 -20.84
C ALA A 10 -9.76 13.15 -22.29
N PRO A 11 -9.67 14.46 -22.61
CA PRO A 11 -9.84 14.90 -23.99
C PRO A 11 -8.85 14.16 -24.89
N ALA A 12 -9.30 13.73 -26.05
CA ALA A 12 -8.56 12.86 -26.99
C ALA A 12 -7.13 13.36 -27.31
N ALA A 13 -6.87 14.66 -27.19
CA ALA A 13 -5.54 15.26 -27.39
C ALA A 13 -4.52 14.96 -26.27
N ALA A 14 -4.95 14.53 -25.08
CA ALA A 14 -4.06 14.21 -23.95
C ALA A 14 -3.67 12.71 -23.90
N LEU A 15 -4.18 11.90 -24.86
CA LEU A 15 -4.06 10.43 -24.85
C LEU A 15 -2.91 9.91 -25.72
N MET A 16 -2.16 10.77 -26.39
CA MET A 16 -1.13 10.36 -27.34
C MET A 16 0.23 10.97 -27.00
N THR A 17 1.10 10.20 -26.38
CA THR A 17 2.55 10.42 -26.39
C THR A 17 3.19 9.23 -27.09
N ASP A 18 4.05 9.47 -28.08
CA ASP A 18 4.80 8.47 -28.83
C ASP A 18 3.98 7.35 -29.50
N SER A 19 2.84 7.68 -30.15
CA SER A 19 1.97 6.71 -30.84
C SER A 19 1.40 5.57 -29.96
N THR A 20 1.62 5.58 -28.66
CA THR A 20 1.03 4.62 -27.71
C THR A 20 -0.43 4.99 -27.40
N ALA A 21 -1.36 4.06 -27.57
CA ALA A 21 -2.77 4.27 -27.28
C ALA A 21 -3.07 3.99 -25.81
N ARG A 22 -3.63 4.98 -25.12
CA ARG A 22 -4.04 4.87 -23.73
C ARG A 22 -5.54 4.68 -23.61
N PHE A 23 -5.99 3.52 -23.16
CA PHE A 23 -7.40 3.20 -22.94
C PHE A 23 -7.91 3.70 -21.57
N SER A 24 -7.03 3.71 -20.58
CA SER A 24 -7.34 4.19 -19.22
C SER A 24 -6.05 4.44 -18.46
N ALA A 25 -6.14 4.85 -17.18
CA ALA A 25 -4.98 4.92 -16.29
C ALA A 25 -4.34 3.53 -16.02
N TYR A 26 -5.06 2.46 -16.31
CA TYR A 26 -4.63 1.08 -16.06
C TYR A 26 -4.08 0.37 -17.28
N LEU A 27 -4.38 0.85 -18.50
CA LEU A 27 -4.11 0.11 -19.73
C LEU A 27 -3.62 1.01 -20.87
N GLU A 28 -2.46 0.66 -21.37
CA GLU A 28 -1.85 1.23 -22.57
C GLU A 28 -1.49 0.09 -23.54
N ILE A 29 -1.65 0.32 -24.84
CA ILE A 29 -1.24 -0.62 -25.89
C ILE A 29 -0.37 0.14 -26.89
N THR A 30 0.87 -0.35 -27.09
CA THR A 30 1.79 0.23 -28.08
C THR A 30 1.47 -0.22 -29.50
N PRO A 31 1.92 0.49 -30.54
CA PRO A 31 1.79 0.06 -31.94
C PRO A 31 2.46 -1.29 -32.23
N THR A 32 3.46 -1.67 -31.42
CA THR A 32 4.15 -2.97 -31.51
C THR A 32 3.38 -4.12 -30.87
N GLY A 33 2.22 -3.84 -30.23
CA GLY A 33 1.39 -4.84 -29.56
C GLY A 33 1.75 -5.11 -28.09
N ARG A 34 2.70 -4.38 -27.50
CA ARG A 34 2.97 -4.45 -26.04
C ARG A 34 1.79 -3.90 -25.26
N ILE A 35 1.33 -4.65 -24.28
CA ILE A 35 0.18 -4.33 -23.42
C ILE A 35 0.72 -3.97 -22.04
N ARG A 36 0.75 -2.68 -21.74
CA ARG A 36 1.20 -2.20 -20.43
C ARG A 36 0.03 -2.03 -19.50
N ILE A 37 0.05 -2.78 -18.40
CA ILE A 37 -0.97 -2.74 -17.34
C ILE A 37 -0.36 -2.10 -16.11
N THR A 38 -0.87 -0.94 -15.70
CA THR A 38 -0.48 -0.27 -14.45
C THR A 38 -1.29 -0.88 -13.30
N SER A 39 -0.59 -1.54 -12.36
CA SER A 39 -1.22 -2.00 -11.14
C SER A 39 -1.56 -0.82 -10.23
N PRO A 40 -2.79 -0.68 -9.74
CA PRO A 40 -3.15 0.40 -8.80
C PRO A 40 -2.68 0.12 -7.37
N GLN A 41 -1.94 -0.94 -7.15
CA GLN A 41 -1.54 -1.39 -5.82
C GLN A 41 -0.03 -1.56 -5.73
N SER A 42 0.55 -1.26 -4.56
CA SER A 42 1.97 -1.45 -4.30
C SER A 42 2.31 -2.93 -4.17
N GLU A 43 3.43 -3.34 -4.77
CA GLU A 43 3.94 -4.71 -4.70
C GLU A 43 5.00 -4.81 -3.60
N MET A 44 4.73 -5.66 -2.62
CA MET A 44 5.60 -5.87 -1.46
C MET A 44 5.91 -7.36 -1.21
N GLY A 45 5.80 -8.18 -2.27
CA GLY A 45 6.04 -9.63 -2.26
C GLY A 45 4.77 -10.48 -2.33
N GLN A 46 3.59 -9.88 -2.12
CA GLN A 46 2.30 -10.59 -2.07
C GLN A 46 1.75 -11.02 -3.44
N GLY A 47 2.31 -10.52 -4.56
CA GLY A 47 1.91 -10.92 -5.92
C GLY A 47 0.71 -10.17 -6.48
N ILE A 48 0.37 -9.02 -5.93
CA ILE A 48 -0.80 -8.24 -6.35
C ILE A 48 -0.67 -7.70 -7.77
N HIS A 49 0.55 -7.41 -8.22
CA HIS A 49 0.80 -6.96 -9.59
C HIS A 49 0.31 -7.97 -10.61
N ASP A 50 0.80 -9.21 -10.51
CA ASP A 50 0.38 -10.28 -11.40
C ASP A 50 -1.11 -10.59 -11.27
N ALA A 51 -1.64 -10.59 -10.04
CA ALA A 51 -3.05 -10.91 -9.82
C ALA A 51 -4.00 -9.92 -10.52
N LEU A 52 -3.79 -8.61 -10.36
CA LEU A 52 -4.64 -7.61 -10.98
C LEU A 52 -4.41 -7.52 -12.50
N ALA A 53 -3.16 -7.63 -12.95
CA ALA A 53 -2.84 -7.65 -14.36
C ALA A 53 -3.47 -8.85 -15.08
N LYS A 54 -3.46 -10.05 -14.48
CA LYS A 54 -4.13 -11.24 -15.02
C LYS A 54 -5.63 -11.05 -15.16
N ILE A 55 -6.28 -10.43 -14.19
CA ILE A 55 -7.73 -10.17 -14.23
C ILE A 55 -8.09 -9.27 -15.43
N LEU A 56 -7.31 -8.22 -15.66
CA LEU A 56 -7.51 -7.34 -16.79
C LEU A 56 -7.17 -8.05 -18.12
N ALA A 57 -6.03 -8.73 -18.19
CA ALA A 57 -5.56 -9.44 -19.38
C ALA A 57 -6.51 -10.56 -19.81
N GLU A 58 -7.12 -11.27 -18.82
CA GLU A 58 -8.16 -12.28 -19.08
C GLU A 58 -9.33 -11.70 -19.85
N GLU A 59 -9.89 -10.60 -19.40
CA GLU A 59 -11.05 -9.96 -20.05
C GLU A 59 -10.69 -9.29 -21.36
N LEU A 60 -9.45 -8.82 -21.50
CA LEU A 60 -8.92 -8.20 -22.72
C LEU A 60 -8.66 -9.26 -23.81
N GLU A 61 -8.58 -10.55 -23.49
CA GLU A 61 -8.10 -11.62 -24.35
C GLU A 61 -6.63 -11.44 -24.78
N ALA A 62 -5.82 -10.89 -23.89
CA ALA A 62 -4.40 -10.70 -24.13
C ALA A 62 -3.61 -12.02 -24.10
N ASP A 63 -2.58 -12.11 -24.93
CA ASP A 63 -1.52 -13.09 -24.67
C ASP A 63 -0.69 -12.63 -23.48
N TRP A 64 -0.49 -13.50 -22.50
CA TRP A 64 0.27 -13.13 -21.31
C TRP A 64 1.74 -12.77 -21.59
N ALA A 65 2.28 -13.28 -22.70
CA ALA A 65 3.64 -12.94 -23.14
C ALA A 65 3.78 -11.46 -23.51
N ASP A 66 2.72 -10.85 -24.08
CA ASP A 66 2.72 -9.45 -24.51
C ASP A 66 2.50 -8.45 -23.35
N VAL A 67 2.10 -8.95 -22.18
CA VAL A 67 1.78 -8.11 -21.03
C VAL A 67 3.04 -7.69 -20.29
N GLU A 68 3.14 -6.38 -20.04
CA GLU A 68 4.10 -5.74 -19.14
C GLU A 68 3.34 -5.10 -17.98
N ILE A 69 3.87 -5.20 -16.75
CA ILE A 69 3.21 -4.65 -15.57
C ILE A 69 4.01 -3.47 -15.05
N ALA A 70 3.37 -2.31 -14.95
CA ALA A 70 3.94 -1.11 -14.39
C ALA A 70 3.59 -0.95 -12.91
N LEU A 71 4.54 -0.41 -12.15
CA LEU A 71 4.33 0.02 -10.77
C LEU A 71 3.34 1.20 -10.72
N PRO A 72 2.59 1.37 -9.62
CA PRO A 72 1.66 2.48 -9.50
C PRO A 72 2.41 3.81 -9.38
N THR A 73 1.75 4.85 -9.82
CA THR A 73 2.09 6.24 -9.49
C THR A 73 1.06 6.78 -8.51
N ALA A 74 1.31 7.95 -7.92
CA ALA A 74 0.31 8.62 -7.10
C ALA A 74 -0.72 9.41 -7.95
N ASP A 75 -1.03 8.94 -9.16
CA ASP A 75 -2.05 9.52 -10.03
C ASP A 75 -3.44 9.32 -9.42
N ASP A 76 -4.24 10.38 -9.39
CA ASP A 76 -5.60 10.37 -8.85
C ASP A 76 -6.53 9.43 -9.63
N ALA A 77 -6.21 9.15 -10.89
CA ALA A 77 -6.94 8.17 -11.70
C ALA A 77 -6.79 6.71 -11.19
N LEU A 78 -5.78 6.44 -10.37
CA LEU A 78 -5.57 5.14 -9.71
C LEU A 78 -6.22 5.06 -8.32
N ILE A 79 -6.85 6.13 -7.85
CA ILE A 79 -7.58 6.14 -6.57
C ILE A 79 -8.71 5.11 -6.62
N ASN A 80 -8.77 4.30 -5.59
CA ASN A 80 -9.82 3.31 -5.41
C ASN A 80 -11.21 3.98 -5.41
N PRO A 81 -12.13 3.58 -6.28
CA PRO A 81 -13.43 4.22 -6.41
C PRO A 81 -14.34 4.05 -5.19
N ILE A 82 -14.09 3.00 -4.35
CA ILE A 82 -14.89 2.68 -3.17
C ILE A 82 -14.34 3.42 -1.95
N THR A 83 -13.06 3.22 -1.65
CA THR A 83 -12.43 3.78 -0.44
C THR A 83 -12.01 5.23 -0.61
N ARG A 84 -11.99 5.75 -1.84
CA ARG A 84 -11.53 7.10 -2.21
C ARG A 84 -10.09 7.38 -1.76
N ARG A 85 -9.27 6.33 -1.70
CA ARG A 85 -7.87 6.36 -1.31
C ARG A 85 -7.02 5.51 -2.24
N HIS A 86 -5.79 5.92 -2.47
CA HIS A 86 -4.79 5.10 -3.15
C HIS A 86 -3.91 4.44 -2.09
N ARG A 87 -4.27 3.21 -1.73
CA ARG A 87 -3.63 2.48 -0.63
C ARG A 87 -3.60 0.97 -0.87
N THR A 88 -2.62 0.31 -0.28
CA THR A 88 -2.50 -1.16 -0.27
C THR A 88 -2.50 -1.64 1.18
N ALA A 89 -3.62 -2.18 1.64
CA ALA A 89 -3.82 -2.62 3.02
C ALA A 89 -5.06 -3.53 3.17
N ALA A 90 -5.28 -4.04 4.37
CA ALA A 90 -6.47 -4.74 4.84
C ALA A 90 -6.89 -5.95 3.97
N SER A 91 -5.97 -6.54 3.20
CA SER A 91 -6.25 -7.66 2.28
C SER A 91 -7.37 -7.38 1.27
N GLU A 92 -7.67 -6.12 1.00
CA GLU A 92 -8.83 -5.70 0.20
C GLU A 92 -8.51 -5.51 -1.31
N SER A 93 -7.24 -5.58 -1.71
CA SER A 93 -6.79 -5.20 -3.04
C SER A 93 -7.51 -5.96 -4.17
N VAL A 94 -7.59 -7.28 -4.11
CA VAL A 94 -8.31 -8.07 -5.13
C VAL A 94 -9.81 -7.85 -5.01
N VAL A 95 -10.36 -7.84 -3.79
CA VAL A 95 -11.80 -7.67 -3.56
C VAL A 95 -12.32 -6.39 -4.19
N ILE A 96 -11.57 -5.29 -4.03
CA ILE A 96 -12.01 -3.98 -4.51
C ILE A 96 -11.73 -3.77 -6.00
N TYR A 97 -10.55 -4.21 -6.48
CA TYR A 97 -10.17 -3.94 -7.88
C TYR A 97 -10.59 -5.01 -8.87
N ARG A 98 -11.06 -6.19 -8.43
CA ARG A 98 -11.44 -7.29 -9.34
C ARG A 98 -12.42 -6.85 -10.42
N ASP A 99 -13.52 -6.23 -10.03
CA ASP A 99 -14.55 -5.80 -10.99
C ASP A 99 -14.11 -4.60 -11.83
N VAL A 100 -13.30 -3.71 -11.25
CA VAL A 100 -12.67 -2.60 -11.99
C VAL A 100 -11.80 -3.15 -13.13
N MET A 101 -10.88 -4.06 -12.82
CA MET A 101 -9.97 -4.65 -13.80
C MET A 101 -10.70 -5.47 -14.85
N ARG A 102 -11.72 -6.23 -14.47
CA ARG A 102 -12.56 -6.97 -15.42
C ARG A 102 -13.23 -6.05 -16.42
N ARG A 103 -13.91 -5.01 -15.92
CA ARG A 103 -14.61 -4.05 -16.78
C ARG A 103 -13.65 -3.31 -17.72
N MET A 104 -12.48 -2.91 -17.23
CA MET A 104 -11.45 -2.25 -18.04
C MET A 104 -10.98 -3.14 -19.19
N GLY A 105 -10.64 -4.41 -18.89
CA GLY A 105 -10.22 -5.37 -19.91
C GLY A 105 -11.31 -5.65 -20.94
N ALA A 106 -12.56 -5.86 -20.50
CA ALA A 106 -13.70 -6.14 -21.37
C ALA A 106 -14.05 -4.93 -22.24
N SER A 107 -14.07 -3.71 -21.69
CA SER A 107 -14.31 -2.50 -22.48
C SER A 107 -13.27 -2.32 -23.58
N ALA A 108 -11.99 -2.47 -23.24
CA ALA A 108 -10.91 -2.34 -24.22
C ALA A 108 -11.00 -3.44 -25.31
N ARG A 109 -11.36 -4.67 -24.94
CA ARG A 109 -11.62 -5.75 -25.90
C ARG A 109 -12.73 -5.38 -26.88
N GLU A 110 -13.86 -4.88 -26.39
CA GLU A 110 -14.99 -4.48 -27.27
C GLU A 110 -14.60 -3.33 -28.21
N MET A 111 -13.85 -2.34 -27.70
CA MET A 111 -13.33 -1.23 -28.51
C MET A 111 -12.36 -1.72 -29.60
N LEU A 112 -11.47 -2.66 -29.31
CA LEU A 112 -10.57 -3.26 -30.28
C LEU A 112 -11.32 -4.09 -31.33
N VAL A 113 -12.32 -4.86 -30.91
CA VAL A 113 -13.20 -5.62 -31.83
C VAL A 113 -13.95 -4.67 -32.75
N GLN A 114 -14.51 -3.57 -32.23
CA GLN A 114 -15.21 -2.57 -33.04
C GLN A 114 -14.27 -1.91 -34.07
N ALA A 115 -13.07 -1.50 -33.62
CA ALA A 115 -12.08 -0.91 -34.54
C ALA A 115 -11.64 -1.85 -35.66
N ALA A 116 -11.58 -3.16 -35.40
CA ALA A 116 -11.30 -4.16 -36.44
C ALA A 116 -12.51 -4.33 -37.40
N ALA A 117 -13.73 -4.40 -36.85
CA ALA A 117 -14.97 -4.50 -37.62
C ALA A 117 -15.14 -3.31 -38.56
N ASP A 118 -14.94 -2.09 -38.07
CA ASP A 118 -14.99 -0.85 -38.84
C ASP A 118 -13.96 -0.88 -39.99
N ARG A 119 -12.74 -1.30 -39.72
CA ARG A 119 -11.65 -1.42 -40.70
C ARG A 119 -11.95 -2.46 -41.79
N TRP A 120 -12.66 -3.53 -41.43
CA TRP A 120 -13.01 -4.60 -42.35
C TRP A 120 -14.41 -4.40 -43.02
N GLN A 121 -15.17 -3.41 -42.54
CA GLN A 121 -16.55 -3.13 -42.97
C GLN A 121 -17.46 -4.36 -42.79
N VAL A 122 -17.42 -4.94 -41.62
CA VAL A 122 -18.20 -6.09 -41.18
C VAL A 122 -18.90 -5.81 -39.86
N ALA A 123 -19.86 -6.63 -39.47
CA ALA A 123 -20.46 -6.49 -38.15
C ALA A 123 -19.48 -6.90 -37.03
N ALA A 124 -19.46 -6.17 -35.88
CA ALA A 124 -18.61 -6.52 -34.74
C ALA A 124 -18.91 -7.93 -34.22
N SER A 125 -20.15 -8.42 -34.33
CA SER A 125 -20.56 -9.77 -33.94
C SER A 125 -19.89 -10.89 -34.77
N GLU A 126 -19.34 -10.58 -35.92
CA GLU A 126 -18.59 -11.51 -36.78
C GLU A 126 -17.12 -11.61 -36.34
N CYS A 127 -16.67 -10.71 -35.46
CA CYS A 127 -15.33 -10.62 -34.99
C CYS A 127 -15.22 -11.12 -33.54
N HIS A 128 -14.02 -11.58 -33.14
CA HIS A 128 -13.69 -11.91 -31.75
C HIS A 128 -12.23 -11.62 -31.47
N ALA A 129 -11.94 -11.27 -30.21
CA ALA A 129 -10.58 -11.11 -29.74
C ALA A 129 -10.04 -12.46 -29.22
N GLU A 130 -8.78 -12.72 -29.50
CA GLU A 130 -8.05 -13.90 -29.02
C GLU A 130 -6.54 -13.63 -29.09
N ARG A 131 -5.82 -13.90 -27.97
CA ARG A 131 -4.35 -13.82 -27.91
C ARG A 131 -3.76 -12.56 -28.54
N SER A 132 -4.15 -11.41 -27.97
CA SER A 132 -3.71 -10.06 -28.43
C SER A 132 -4.01 -9.72 -29.89
N ALA A 133 -5.01 -10.36 -30.49
CA ALA A 133 -5.47 -10.10 -31.85
C ALA A 133 -6.99 -10.15 -31.96
N VAL A 134 -7.54 -9.47 -32.97
CA VAL A 134 -8.93 -9.60 -33.40
C VAL A 134 -8.99 -10.42 -34.67
N ARG A 135 -9.94 -11.35 -34.76
CA ARG A 135 -10.17 -12.24 -35.88
C ARG A 135 -11.59 -12.09 -36.43
N HIS A 136 -11.74 -12.06 -37.74
CA HIS A 136 -13.03 -12.18 -38.40
C HIS A 136 -13.30 -13.64 -38.72
N ARG A 137 -14.40 -14.19 -38.20
CA ARG A 137 -14.69 -15.63 -38.25
C ARG A 137 -14.85 -16.18 -39.66
N ALA A 138 -15.56 -15.45 -40.51
CA ALA A 138 -15.89 -15.95 -41.87
C ALA A 138 -14.68 -15.92 -42.82
N SER A 139 -13.83 -14.88 -42.79
CA SER A 139 -12.71 -14.72 -43.73
C SER A 139 -11.33 -15.13 -43.14
N GLY A 140 -11.22 -15.42 -41.85
CA GLY A 140 -9.95 -15.69 -41.22
C GLY A 140 -9.00 -14.49 -41.11
N ARG A 141 -9.41 -13.28 -41.53
CA ARG A 141 -8.59 -12.05 -41.38
C ARG A 141 -8.27 -11.81 -39.95
N GLN A 142 -7.04 -11.33 -39.66
CA GLN A 142 -6.56 -11.06 -38.32
C GLN A 142 -5.80 -9.73 -38.27
N LEU A 143 -5.97 -9.00 -37.16
CA LEU A 143 -5.18 -7.81 -36.83
C LEU A 143 -4.74 -7.89 -35.36
N GLY A 144 -3.46 -7.68 -35.13
CA GLY A 144 -2.92 -7.56 -33.75
C GLY A 144 -3.42 -6.30 -33.04
N PHE A 145 -3.49 -6.32 -31.74
CA PHE A 145 -3.97 -5.18 -30.93
C PHE A 145 -3.18 -3.90 -31.21
N GLY A 146 -1.86 -3.99 -31.46
CA GLY A 146 -1.05 -2.82 -31.79
C GLY A 146 -1.54 -2.05 -33.01
N ALA A 147 -1.98 -2.76 -34.07
CA ALA A 147 -2.51 -2.15 -35.30
C ALA A 147 -3.91 -1.52 -35.09
N LEU A 148 -4.60 -1.89 -34.03
CA LEU A 148 -5.96 -1.46 -33.69
C LEU A 148 -5.99 -0.46 -32.54
N ALA A 149 -4.90 -0.34 -31.77
CA ALA A 149 -4.86 0.40 -30.51
C ALA A 149 -5.28 1.87 -30.68
N VAL A 150 -4.68 2.58 -31.63
CA VAL A 150 -4.97 4.00 -31.85
C VAL A 150 -6.43 4.22 -32.32
N PRO A 151 -6.96 3.56 -33.35
CA PRO A 151 -8.35 3.72 -33.75
C PRO A 151 -9.34 3.24 -32.66
N ALA A 152 -9.00 2.22 -31.87
CA ALA A 152 -9.85 1.76 -30.79
C ALA A 152 -9.93 2.77 -29.61
N ALA A 153 -8.81 3.39 -29.23
CA ALA A 153 -8.75 4.29 -28.08
C ALA A 153 -9.61 5.57 -28.21
N VAL A 154 -10.03 5.93 -29.41
CA VAL A 154 -10.91 7.08 -29.68
C VAL A 154 -12.40 6.70 -29.76
N LEU A 155 -12.72 5.41 -29.68
CA LEU A 155 -14.10 4.95 -29.68
C LEU A 155 -14.78 5.21 -28.33
N PRO A 156 -16.13 5.34 -28.32
CA PRO A 156 -16.87 5.43 -27.06
C PRO A 156 -16.62 4.22 -26.16
N VAL A 157 -16.37 4.48 -24.87
CA VAL A 157 -16.14 3.40 -23.89
C VAL A 157 -17.47 2.70 -23.57
N PRO A 158 -17.57 1.37 -23.74
CA PRO A 158 -18.76 0.62 -23.39
C PRO A 158 -19.11 0.76 -21.90
N GLN A 159 -20.36 1.15 -21.60
CA GLN A 159 -20.80 1.35 -20.20
C GLN A 159 -21.04 0.02 -19.47
N ASN A 160 -21.49 -1.00 -20.17
CA ASN A 160 -21.77 -2.33 -19.64
C ASN A 160 -21.12 -3.39 -20.54
N PRO A 161 -19.78 -3.52 -20.52
CA PRO A 161 -19.10 -4.50 -21.36
C PRO A 161 -19.46 -5.92 -20.94
N ALA A 162 -19.53 -6.82 -21.91
CA ALA A 162 -19.78 -8.24 -21.67
C ALA A 162 -18.57 -8.88 -20.97
N LEU A 163 -18.76 -9.36 -19.76
CA LEU A 163 -17.72 -10.05 -19.00
C LEU A 163 -17.68 -11.54 -19.34
N LYS A 164 -16.49 -12.13 -19.34
CA LYS A 164 -16.30 -13.57 -19.55
C LYS A 164 -16.92 -14.37 -18.39
N SER A 165 -17.46 -15.52 -18.71
CA SER A 165 -17.82 -16.52 -17.70
C SER A 165 -16.56 -17.14 -17.08
N PRO A 166 -16.58 -17.51 -15.80
CA PRO A 166 -15.46 -18.25 -15.20
C PRO A 166 -15.07 -19.55 -15.94
N ALA A 167 -16.01 -20.18 -16.63
CA ALA A 167 -15.75 -21.35 -17.46
C ALA A 167 -14.83 -21.06 -18.67
N ASP A 168 -14.81 -19.81 -19.13
CA ASP A 168 -14.04 -19.36 -20.29
C ASP A 168 -12.66 -18.78 -19.91
N TYR A 169 -12.29 -18.83 -18.63
CA TYR A 169 -11.02 -18.28 -18.16
C TYR A 169 -9.83 -19.11 -18.64
N ARG A 170 -8.82 -18.42 -19.17
CA ARG A 170 -7.57 -18.99 -19.66
C ARG A 170 -6.35 -18.63 -18.83
N LEU A 171 -6.37 -17.48 -18.14
CA LEU A 171 -5.29 -16.99 -17.30
C LEU A 171 -5.65 -17.06 -15.80
N VAL A 172 -6.84 -16.60 -15.43
CA VAL A 172 -7.30 -16.60 -14.05
C VAL A 172 -7.60 -18.04 -13.61
N GLY A 173 -7.08 -18.42 -12.44
CA GLY A 173 -7.20 -19.80 -11.94
C GLY A 173 -6.21 -20.79 -12.57
N ARG A 174 -5.29 -20.32 -13.41
CA ARG A 174 -4.22 -21.15 -14.00
C ARG A 174 -2.87 -20.77 -13.42
N THR A 175 -2.00 -21.77 -13.27
CA THR A 175 -0.61 -21.55 -12.87
C THR A 175 0.14 -20.86 -14.01
N THR A 176 0.68 -19.71 -13.74
CA THR A 176 1.55 -18.96 -14.65
C THR A 176 2.72 -18.39 -13.86
N PRO A 177 3.93 -18.32 -14.43
CA PRO A 177 5.05 -17.67 -13.81
C PRO A 177 4.72 -16.19 -13.52
N ARG A 178 5.16 -15.69 -12.38
CA ARG A 178 5.05 -14.27 -12.06
C ARG A 178 5.99 -13.46 -12.92
N LYS A 179 5.52 -12.32 -13.42
CA LYS A 179 6.31 -11.39 -14.26
C LYS A 179 7.41 -10.68 -13.45
N ASP A 180 7.19 -10.49 -12.17
CA ASP A 180 8.13 -9.80 -11.29
C ASP A 180 9.23 -10.72 -10.70
N THR A 181 9.13 -12.05 -10.86
CA THR A 181 10.13 -12.99 -10.34
C THR A 181 11.49 -12.84 -11.05
N PRO A 182 11.58 -12.85 -12.39
CA PRO A 182 12.87 -12.72 -13.06
C PRO A 182 13.66 -11.47 -12.64
N PRO A 183 13.12 -10.24 -12.69
CA PRO A 183 13.86 -9.06 -12.27
C PRO A 183 14.26 -9.10 -10.79
N LYS A 184 13.47 -9.71 -9.92
CA LYS A 184 13.79 -9.84 -8.48
C LYS A 184 14.96 -10.77 -8.22
N VAL A 185 15.06 -11.88 -8.92
CA VAL A 185 16.15 -12.87 -8.71
C VAL A 185 17.41 -12.57 -9.51
N THR A 186 17.37 -11.65 -10.46
CA THR A 186 18.53 -11.21 -11.27
C THR A 186 19.06 -9.84 -10.86
N GLY A 187 18.50 -9.22 -9.81
CA GLY A 187 18.93 -7.89 -9.34
C GLY A 187 18.48 -6.72 -10.22
N GLN A 188 17.53 -6.93 -11.12
CA GLN A 188 17.00 -5.88 -12.01
C GLN A 188 15.78 -5.15 -11.40
N ALA A 189 15.14 -5.72 -10.37
CA ALA A 189 14.06 -5.06 -9.67
C ALA A 189 14.60 -3.89 -8.84
N VAL A 190 13.99 -2.72 -9.00
CA VAL A 190 14.41 -1.49 -8.28
C VAL A 190 13.53 -1.32 -7.04
N TYR A 191 14.13 -1.48 -5.87
CA TYR A 191 13.52 -1.17 -4.58
C TYR A 191 13.83 0.29 -4.19
N GLY A 192 13.23 0.79 -3.15
CA GLY A 192 13.49 2.16 -2.68
C GLY A 192 14.95 2.40 -2.31
N ILE A 193 15.59 1.39 -1.72
CA ILE A 193 17.01 1.43 -1.34
C ILE A 193 17.94 1.48 -2.56
N ASP A 194 17.51 0.93 -3.70
CA ASP A 194 18.32 0.84 -4.92
C ASP A 194 18.29 2.11 -5.79
N VAL A 195 17.35 3.03 -5.52
CA VAL A 195 17.20 4.26 -6.31
C VAL A 195 18.52 5.04 -6.31
N GLN A 196 19.03 5.35 -7.49
CA GLN A 196 20.24 6.17 -7.68
C GLN A 196 19.96 7.25 -8.71
N LEU A 197 20.34 8.48 -8.38
CA LEU A 197 20.20 9.64 -9.26
C LEU A 197 21.56 10.35 -9.40
N PRO A 198 21.83 10.98 -10.55
CA PRO A 198 23.09 11.71 -10.76
C PRO A 198 23.27 12.80 -9.70
N GLY A 199 24.47 12.88 -9.12
CA GLY A 199 24.82 13.90 -8.11
C GLY A 199 24.12 13.74 -6.75
N MET A 200 23.53 12.56 -6.48
CA MET A 200 22.79 12.29 -5.26
C MET A 200 23.68 12.35 -4.01
N LEU A 201 23.13 12.96 -2.96
CA LEU A 201 23.63 12.94 -1.60
C LEU A 201 22.87 11.91 -0.76
N TYR A 202 23.43 11.60 0.41
CA TYR A 202 22.87 10.58 1.31
C TYR A 202 22.64 11.20 2.68
N ALA A 203 21.54 10.85 3.30
CA ALA A 203 21.19 11.34 4.61
C ALA A 203 21.02 10.21 5.61
N ALA A 204 21.35 10.50 6.86
CA ALA A 204 21.05 9.68 8.03
C ALA A 204 20.43 10.56 9.11
N LEU A 205 19.71 9.95 10.03
CA LEU A 205 19.14 10.64 11.19
C LEU A 205 19.88 10.24 12.47
N ARG A 206 20.17 11.21 13.33
CA ARG A 206 20.49 10.99 14.74
C ARG A 206 19.23 11.26 15.55
N ARG A 207 18.67 10.23 16.15
CA ARG A 207 17.44 10.31 16.97
C ARG A 207 17.75 9.86 18.38
N SER A 208 16.95 10.30 19.35
CA SER A 208 16.99 9.75 20.71
C SER A 208 16.57 8.27 20.67
N PRO A 209 17.17 7.40 21.48
CA PRO A 209 16.65 6.05 21.69
C PRO A 209 15.29 6.06 22.41
N VAL A 210 14.93 7.15 23.07
CA VAL A 210 13.68 7.30 23.80
C VAL A 210 12.64 8.00 22.91
N VAL A 211 11.50 7.36 22.70
CA VAL A 211 10.40 7.88 21.86
C VAL A 211 9.83 9.17 22.51
N ALA A 212 9.38 10.11 21.68
CA ALA A 212 8.84 11.42 22.07
C ALA A 212 9.85 12.42 22.66
N SER A 213 11.13 12.09 22.74
CA SER A 213 12.18 13.03 23.15
C SER A 213 12.27 14.23 22.23
N ARG A 214 12.77 15.34 22.75
CA ARG A 214 13.05 16.57 22.01
C ARG A 214 14.56 16.81 21.95
N ILE A 215 15.01 17.45 20.87
CA ILE A 215 16.40 17.89 20.74
C ILE A 215 16.57 19.16 21.55
N LYS A 216 17.59 19.23 22.41
CA LYS A 216 18.02 20.45 23.09
C LYS A 216 19.14 21.14 22.32
N THR A 217 20.22 20.42 22.07
CA THR A 217 21.40 20.92 21.35
C THR A 217 22.08 19.77 20.61
N PHE A 218 22.88 20.12 19.60
CA PHE A 218 23.80 19.18 18.94
C PHE A 218 25.04 19.92 18.42
N ASP A 219 26.15 19.18 18.32
CA ASP A 219 27.41 19.72 17.82
C ASP A 219 27.45 19.72 16.28
N ARG A 220 26.89 20.78 15.70
CA ARG A 220 26.88 20.96 14.24
C ARG A 220 28.27 21.14 13.66
N GLU A 221 29.17 21.84 14.35
CA GLU A 221 30.51 22.15 13.86
C GLU A 221 31.35 20.88 13.73
N ALA A 222 31.28 19.99 14.73
CA ALA A 222 31.92 18.69 14.67
C ALA A 222 31.41 17.85 13.49
N ALA A 223 30.12 17.89 13.20
CA ALA A 223 29.57 17.19 12.03
C ALA A 223 30.15 17.73 10.73
N LEU A 224 30.18 19.05 10.57
CA LEU A 224 30.66 19.71 9.35
C LEU A 224 32.18 19.62 9.17
N ALA A 225 32.94 19.43 10.25
CA ALA A 225 34.39 19.22 10.17
C ALA A 225 34.79 17.89 9.53
N ARG A 226 33.85 16.93 9.39
CA ARG A 226 34.09 15.64 8.78
C ARG A 226 34.09 15.77 7.25
N SER A 227 35.22 15.42 6.63
CA SER A 227 35.35 15.46 5.16
C SER A 227 34.27 14.61 4.48
N GLY A 228 33.58 15.22 3.50
CA GLY A 228 32.47 14.58 2.78
C GLY A 228 31.09 14.80 3.41
N VAL A 229 30.99 15.42 4.60
CA VAL A 229 29.73 15.92 5.14
C VAL A 229 29.38 17.24 4.45
N VAL A 230 28.14 17.35 4.00
CA VAL A 230 27.64 18.51 3.22
C VAL A 230 26.83 19.44 4.09
N ASP A 231 25.99 18.91 4.98
CA ASP A 231 25.19 19.71 5.92
C ASP A 231 24.75 18.85 7.12
N ALA A 232 24.38 19.53 8.22
CA ALA A 232 23.78 18.93 9.40
C ALA A 232 22.77 19.92 9.99
N PHE A 233 21.51 19.47 10.23
CA PHE A 233 20.43 20.32 10.74
C PHE A 233 19.30 19.51 11.37
N GLU A 234 18.52 20.18 12.20
CA GLU A 234 17.36 19.60 12.85
C GLU A 234 16.21 19.37 11.85
N VAL A 235 15.57 18.23 11.98
CA VAL A 235 14.32 17.85 11.28
C VAL A 235 13.35 17.25 12.30
N ASP A 236 12.13 16.95 11.86
CA ASP A 236 11.16 16.24 12.71
C ASP A 236 11.80 14.97 13.30
N GLU A 237 11.81 14.89 14.63
CA GLU A 237 12.28 13.73 15.44
C GLU A 237 13.79 13.42 15.37
N GLY A 238 14.65 14.31 14.88
CA GLY A 238 16.10 14.02 14.83
C GLY A 238 16.97 15.08 14.20
N ILE A 239 18.26 14.80 14.15
CA ILE A 239 19.27 15.56 13.42
C ILE A 239 19.57 14.84 12.11
N ALA A 240 19.41 15.51 10.99
CA ALA A 240 19.80 15.01 9.68
C ALA A 240 21.28 15.31 9.43
N ILE A 241 22.03 14.29 9.06
CA ILE A 241 23.41 14.40 8.54
C ILE A 241 23.35 14.10 7.06
N VAL A 242 23.76 15.07 6.24
CA VAL A 242 23.82 14.91 4.77
C VAL A 242 25.28 14.78 4.34
N ALA A 243 25.60 13.71 3.62
CA ALA A 243 26.98 13.39 3.24
C ALA A 243 27.09 12.80 1.82
N SER A 244 28.31 12.63 1.36
CA SER A 244 28.64 12.06 0.03
C SER A 244 28.38 10.55 -0.09
N SER A 245 28.16 9.86 1.03
CA SER A 245 27.82 8.42 1.04
C SER A 245 26.95 8.07 2.25
N THR A 246 26.16 7.00 2.10
CA THR A 246 25.32 6.45 3.20
C THR A 246 26.16 6.09 4.41
N TRP A 247 27.32 5.43 4.19
CA TRP A 247 28.21 5.02 5.27
C TRP A 247 28.70 6.21 6.08
N LEU A 248 29.18 7.25 5.42
CA LEU A 248 29.66 8.46 6.11
C LEU A 248 28.53 9.14 6.90
N ALA A 249 27.34 9.28 6.30
CA ALA A 249 26.19 9.84 6.98
C ALA A 249 25.82 9.06 8.26
N TRP A 250 25.85 7.71 8.20
CA TRP A 250 25.58 6.84 9.36
C TRP A 250 26.68 6.95 10.43
N GLN A 251 27.94 6.96 10.04
CA GLN A 251 29.05 7.11 11.02
C GLN A 251 28.95 8.44 11.75
N VAL A 252 28.79 9.54 11.05
CA VAL A 252 28.67 10.85 11.67
C VAL A 252 27.40 10.95 12.53
N ALA A 253 26.27 10.45 12.07
CA ALA A 253 25.04 10.43 12.86
C ALA A 253 25.18 9.62 14.15
N LYS A 254 26.01 8.57 14.17
CA LYS A 254 26.29 7.76 15.36
C LYS A 254 27.23 8.49 16.33
N GLU A 255 28.23 9.20 15.83
CA GLU A 255 29.32 9.79 16.61
C GLU A 255 29.00 11.20 17.12
N ILE A 256 28.10 11.95 16.46
CA ILE A 256 27.78 13.31 16.83
C ILE A 256 27.16 13.40 18.23
N SER A 257 27.64 14.37 19.01
CA SER A 257 27.05 14.67 20.30
C SER A 257 25.71 15.38 20.15
N VAL A 258 24.66 14.83 20.78
CA VAL A 258 23.31 15.39 20.82
C VAL A 258 22.78 15.28 22.23
N GLU A 259 22.28 16.39 22.77
CA GLU A 259 21.56 16.40 24.04
C GLU A 259 20.05 16.32 23.77
N PHE A 260 19.38 15.36 24.39
CA PHE A 260 17.94 15.18 24.29
C PHE A 260 17.24 15.49 25.60
N ASP A 261 16.02 15.99 25.51
CA ASP A 261 15.05 16.05 26.59
C ASP A 261 14.14 14.82 26.50
N GLU A 262 14.28 13.90 27.45
CA GLU A 262 13.57 12.63 27.50
C GLU A 262 12.38 12.65 28.47
N ALA A 263 12.15 13.75 29.19
CA ALA A 263 11.06 13.90 30.15
C ALA A 263 9.66 13.52 29.63
N PRO A 264 9.32 13.74 28.34
CA PRO A 264 8.00 13.34 27.82
C PRO A 264 7.69 11.83 27.87
N ALA A 265 8.71 10.97 28.00
CA ALA A 265 8.56 9.52 28.08
C ALA A 265 8.76 8.96 29.50
N GLU A 266 8.97 9.82 30.47
CA GLU A 266 9.21 9.41 31.85
C GLU A 266 8.02 8.63 32.43
N GLY A 267 8.31 7.55 33.14
CA GLY A 267 7.30 6.73 33.82
C GLY A 267 6.63 5.66 32.96
N PHE A 268 6.99 5.49 31.68
CA PHE A 268 6.48 4.39 30.87
C PHE A 268 7.25 3.10 31.12
N GLU A 269 6.56 2.06 31.61
CA GLU A 269 7.13 0.73 31.85
C GLU A 269 6.27 -0.38 31.23
N SER A 270 6.90 -1.33 30.55
CA SER A 270 6.22 -2.45 29.87
C SER A 270 5.49 -3.38 30.85
N GLU A 271 6.06 -3.64 32.04
CA GLU A 271 5.43 -4.47 33.07
C GLU A 271 4.19 -3.81 33.68
N ALA A 272 4.25 -2.50 33.94
CA ALA A 272 3.11 -1.74 34.43
C ALA A 272 1.94 -1.78 33.40
N LEU A 273 2.26 -1.60 32.11
CA LEU A 273 1.27 -1.71 31.03
C LEU A 273 0.67 -3.12 30.96
N ARG A 274 1.50 -4.16 31.00
CA ARG A 274 1.04 -5.57 30.96
C ARG A 274 0.11 -5.88 32.12
N LYS A 275 0.46 -5.46 33.32
CA LYS A 275 -0.38 -5.60 34.51
C LYS A 275 -1.72 -4.87 34.36
N ALA A 276 -1.69 -3.63 33.86
CA ALA A 276 -2.91 -2.86 33.59
C ALA A 276 -3.82 -3.54 32.57
N MET A 277 -3.25 -4.08 31.47
CA MET A 277 -4.03 -4.84 30.48
C MET A 277 -4.65 -6.10 31.08
N ARG A 278 -3.94 -6.86 31.91
CA ARG A 278 -4.49 -8.04 32.60
C ARG A 278 -5.63 -7.65 33.54
N THR A 279 -5.43 -6.61 34.35
CA THR A 279 -6.48 -6.10 35.24
C THR A 279 -7.72 -5.66 34.48
N ALA A 280 -7.55 -5.03 33.31
CA ALA A 280 -8.65 -4.59 32.47
C ALA A 280 -9.49 -5.74 31.87
N LEU A 281 -8.93 -6.96 31.75
CA LEU A 281 -9.71 -8.15 31.36
C LEU A 281 -10.82 -8.52 32.37
N ASP A 282 -10.63 -8.16 33.63
CA ASP A 282 -11.56 -8.47 34.72
C ASP A 282 -12.51 -7.32 35.06
N ALA A 283 -12.24 -6.13 34.50
CA ALA A 283 -13.02 -4.95 34.75
C ALA A 283 -14.37 -4.98 34.00
N ASP A 284 -15.40 -4.39 34.61
CA ASP A 284 -16.75 -4.30 34.00
C ASP A 284 -16.90 -3.03 33.14
N ASN A 285 -15.97 -2.86 32.19
CA ASN A 285 -15.89 -1.69 31.31
C ASN A 285 -15.79 -2.08 29.83
N GLU A 286 -16.65 -2.97 29.39
CA GLU A 286 -16.62 -3.48 28.01
C GLU A 286 -16.97 -2.40 27.00
N ALA A 287 -16.14 -2.25 25.97
CA ALA A 287 -16.50 -1.48 24.79
C ALA A 287 -17.32 -2.34 23.83
N ARG A 288 -18.36 -1.77 23.27
CA ARG A 288 -19.25 -2.46 22.31
C ARG A 288 -18.60 -2.48 20.92
N LEU A 289 -18.89 -3.55 20.18
CA LEU A 289 -18.54 -3.62 18.77
C LEU A 289 -19.30 -2.59 17.97
N GLY A 290 -18.62 -1.77 17.20
CA GLY A 290 -19.26 -0.81 16.31
C GLY A 290 -20.06 -1.50 15.21
N ARG A 291 -21.11 -0.84 14.72
CA ARG A 291 -22.04 -1.33 13.68
C ARG A 291 -21.39 -1.67 12.32
N ALA A 292 -20.11 -1.40 12.15
CA ALA A 292 -19.38 -1.57 10.89
C ALA A 292 -19.02 -3.03 10.54
N LEU A 293 -19.28 -3.96 11.45
CA LEU A 293 -18.90 -5.36 11.27
C LEU A 293 -20.19 -6.18 11.20
N SER A 294 -20.49 -6.68 10.01
CA SER A 294 -21.64 -7.53 9.71
C SER A 294 -21.41 -8.93 10.28
N GLY A 295 -21.75 -9.13 11.54
CA GLY A 295 -21.84 -10.45 12.18
C GLY A 295 -23.17 -10.61 12.88
N PRO A 296 -23.55 -11.81 13.33
CA PRO A 296 -24.67 -11.98 14.21
C PRO A 296 -24.50 -11.11 15.45
N ALA A 297 -25.61 -10.58 15.97
CA ALA A 297 -25.57 -9.70 17.14
C ALA A 297 -24.90 -10.45 18.31
N TYR A 298 -23.88 -9.81 18.90
CA TYR A 298 -23.27 -10.31 20.14
C TYR A 298 -24.31 -10.24 21.26
N ASP A 299 -24.57 -11.38 21.87
CA ASP A 299 -25.40 -11.49 23.08
C ASP A 299 -24.57 -12.08 24.21
N ARG A 300 -24.10 -11.19 25.10
CA ARG A 300 -23.25 -11.55 26.23
C ARG A 300 -23.89 -12.58 27.14
N ASP A 301 -25.13 -12.33 27.55
CA ASP A 301 -25.81 -13.15 28.56
C ASP A 301 -26.12 -14.54 28.02
N ALA A 302 -26.62 -14.62 26.79
CA ALA A 302 -26.82 -15.89 26.11
C ALA A 302 -25.48 -16.65 25.90
N THR A 303 -24.39 -15.94 25.56
CA THR A 303 -23.06 -16.53 25.40
C THR A 303 -22.53 -17.09 26.73
N LEU A 304 -22.63 -16.33 27.81
CA LEU A 304 -22.18 -16.76 29.15
C LEU A 304 -23.03 -17.94 29.67
N ALA A 305 -24.34 -17.94 29.43
CA ALA A 305 -25.21 -19.05 29.76
C ALA A 305 -24.83 -20.32 28.97
N ALA A 306 -24.61 -20.19 27.66
CA ALA A 306 -24.17 -21.31 26.83
C ALA A 306 -22.79 -21.85 27.25
N LEU A 307 -21.83 -20.98 27.63
CA LEU A 307 -20.57 -21.40 28.18
C LEU A 307 -20.75 -22.20 29.48
N SER A 308 -21.56 -21.69 30.41
CA SER A 308 -21.78 -22.33 31.73
C SER A 308 -22.46 -23.69 31.62
N SER A 309 -23.33 -23.89 30.61
CA SER A 309 -24.03 -25.14 30.36
C SER A 309 -23.29 -26.13 29.46
N ALA A 310 -22.18 -25.74 28.87
CA ALA A 310 -21.42 -26.61 27.97
C ALA A 310 -20.80 -27.81 28.73
N PRO A 311 -20.89 -29.05 28.19
CA PRO A 311 -20.31 -30.24 28.83
C PRO A 311 -18.81 -30.13 29.06
N ARG A 312 -18.10 -29.49 28.14
CA ARG A 312 -16.67 -29.22 28.24
C ARG A 312 -16.41 -27.74 28.04
N GLN A 313 -15.55 -27.19 28.91
CA GLN A 313 -15.17 -25.78 28.87
C GLN A 313 -13.65 -25.68 28.85
N ALA A 314 -13.16 -24.64 28.17
CA ALA A 314 -11.75 -24.29 28.13
C ALA A 314 -11.57 -22.79 28.19
N GLU A 315 -10.48 -22.35 28.82
CA GLU A 315 -10.08 -20.93 28.89
C GLU A 315 -8.60 -20.83 28.53
N TRP A 316 -8.27 -19.81 27.74
CA TRP A 316 -6.89 -19.47 27.36
C TRP A 316 -6.66 -17.99 27.54
N ILE A 317 -5.45 -17.62 27.92
CA ILE A 317 -4.96 -16.25 27.93
C ILE A 317 -3.78 -16.18 26.97
N TYR A 318 -3.87 -15.25 26.03
CA TYR A 318 -2.80 -14.96 25.07
C TYR A 318 -2.27 -13.55 25.33
N GLU A 319 -0.95 -13.43 25.34
CA GLU A 319 -0.25 -12.16 25.46
C GLU A 319 0.69 -11.98 24.30
N VAL A 320 0.64 -10.81 23.67
CA VAL A 320 1.58 -10.42 22.62
C VAL A 320 2.22 -9.10 23.01
N PRO A 321 3.55 -8.96 22.89
CA PRO A 321 4.26 -7.72 23.19
C PRO A 321 4.09 -6.71 22.05
N PHE A 322 4.60 -5.50 22.25
CA PHE A 322 4.91 -4.63 21.13
C PHE A 322 5.90 -5.31 20.20
N LEU A 323 5.63 -5.29 18.90
CA LEU A 323 6.45 -5.98 17.92
C LEU A 323 6.75 -5.05 16.74
N ALA A 324 8.05 -4.94 16.41
CA ALA A 324 8.48 -4.23 15.21
C ALA A 324 8.06 -4.97 13.93
N HIS A 325 7.76 -4.21 12.87
CA HIS A 325 7.39 -4.78 11.58
C HIS A 325 8.58 -5.46 10.88
N ALA A 326 9.79 -4.95 11.08
CA ALA A 326 11.05 -5.53 10.62
C ALA A 326 11.07 -5.92 9.13
N ALA A 327 10.56 -5.06 8.25
CA ALA A 327 10.67 -5.27 6.83
C ALA A 327 12.14 -5.44 6.42
N LEU A 328 12.45 -6.38 5.49
CA LEU A 328 13.84 -6.64 5.10
C LEU A 328 14.52 -5.39 4.55
N GLU A 329 13.81 -4.62 3.73
CA GLU A 329 14.22 -3.29 3.31
C GLU A 329 13.91 -2.28 4.42
N PRO A 330 14.92 -1.66 5.08
CA PRO A 330 14.70 -0.59 6.03
C PRO A 330 13.98 0.59 5.41
N LEU A 331 13.42 1.47 6.23
CA LEU A 331 12.74 2.66 5.74
C LEU A 331 13.73 3.55 4.98
N CYS A 332 13.38 3.88 3.75
CA CYS A 332 14.18 4.72 2.88
C CYS A 332 13.30 5.48 1.90
N ALA A 333 13.76 6.63 1.45
CA ALA A 333 13.17 7.36 0.34
C ALA A 333 14.23 8.27 -0.31
N THR A 334 14.01 8.63 -1.57
CA THR A 334 14.84 9.59 -2.31
C THR A 334 13.97 10.76 -2.74
N ALA A 335 14.44 11.98 -2.56
CA ALA A 335 13.69 13.18 -2.94
C ALA A 335 14.56 14.19 -3.66
N VAL A 336 13.94 14.89 -4.61
CA VAL A 336 14.50 16.06 -5.30
C VAL A 336 13.50 17.18 -5.20
N VAL A 337 13.92 18.35 -4.72
CA VAL A 337 13.07 19.55 -4.63
C VAL A 337 13.65 20.65 -5.51
N HIS A 338 12.83 21.12 -6.44
CA HIS A 338 13.10 22.30 -7.28
C HIS A 338 12.21 23.46 -6.84
N ALA A 339 12.40 24.63 -7.42
CA ALA A 339 11.58 25.79 -7.12
C ALA A 339 10.10 25.63 -7.53
N ASP A 340 9.84 24.84 -8.58
CA ASP A 340 8.54 24.70 -9.23
C ASP A 340 7.95 23.30 -9.18
N ARG A 341 8.71 22.30 -8.74
CA ARG A 341 8.29 20.87 -8.66
C ARG A 341 9.09 20.10 -7.63
N ALA A 342 8.53 18.96 -7.22
CA ALA A 342 9.22 17.99 -6.38
C ALA A 342 8.98 16.57 -6.90
N GLU A 343 10.03 15.74 -6.83
CA GLU A 343 9.98 14.33 -7.21
C GLU A 343 10.49 13.46 -6.06
N VAL A 344 9.76 12.39 -5.76
CA VAL A 344 10.09 11.47 -4.66
C VAL A 344 9.96 10.02 -5.14
N TRP A 345 10.92 9.18 -4.76
CA TRP A 345 10.88 7.72 -4.95
C TRP A 345 10.78 7.08 -3.58
N ALA A 346 9.72 6.30 -3.36
CA ALA A 346 9.50 5.69 -2.06
C ALA A 346 8.79 4.33 -2.16
N PRO A 347 9.21 3.34 -1.34
CA PRO A 347 8.52 2.07 -1.18
C PRO A 347 7.36 2.24 -0.19
N THR A 348 6.21 2.72 -0.66
CA THR A 348 5.07 3.10 0.21
C THR A 348 3.80 2.30 -0.08
N GLN A 349 3.01 2.06 0.96
CA GLN A 349 1.67 1.49 0.88
C GLN A 349 0.58 2.57 0.73
N GLN A 350 0.93 3.87 0.84
CA GLN A 350 0.00 5.00 0.74
C GLN A 350 0.50 6.10 -0.21
N PRO A 351 0.46 5.86 -1.53
CA PRO A 351 0.93 6.84 -2.50
C PRO A 351 0.25 8.21 -2.39
N ASP A 352 -1.07 8.26 -2.19
CA ASP A 352 -1.84 9.50 -2.08
C ASP A 352 -1.40 10.36 -0.89
N ARG A 353 -1.26 9.76 0.30
CA ARG A 353 -0.80 10.47 1.49
C ARG A 353 0.65 10.93 1.41
N CYS A 354 1.49 10.14 0.76
CA CYS A 354 2.86 10.57 0.50
C CYS A 354 2.88 11.80 -0.40
N ARG A 355 2.07 11.82 -1.48
CA ARG A 355 1.96 12.98 -2.36
C ARG A 355 1.39 14.21 -1.64
N ASP A 356 0.39 14.03 -0.78
CA ASP A 356 -0.13 15.11 0.08
C ASP A 356 0.95 15.65 1.03
N ALA A 357 1.78 14.77 1.61
CA ALA A 357 2.88 15.18 2.48
C ALA A 357 3.97 15.96 1.72
N ILE A 358 4.29 15.56 0.49
CA ILE A 358 5.23 16.28 -0.37
C ILE A 358 4.72 17.71 -0.60
N ALA A 359 3.46 17.86 -1.01
CA ALA A 359 2.84 19.16 -1.25
C ALA A 359 2.84 20.06 0.01
N ALA A 360 2.43 19.49 1.16
CA ALA A 360 2.38 20.20 2.42
C ALA A 360 3.76 20.69 2.91
N ILE A 361 4.81 19.88 2.72
CA ILE A 361 6.17 20.21 3.17
C ILE A 361 6.82 21.23 2.23
N THR A 362 6.67 21.04 0.91
CA THR A 362 7.32 21.90 -0.08
C THR A 362 6.58 23.21 -0.33
N GLY A 363 5.27 23.27 0.00
CA GLY A 363 4.39 24.39 -0.36
C GLY A 363 3.99 24.40 -1.83
N LEU A 364 4.34 23.38 -2.60
CA LEU A 364 4.02 23.28 -4.01
C LEU A 364 2.58 22.76 -4.22
N PRO A 365 1.91 23.15 -5.31
CA PRO A 365 0.67 22.52 -5.73
C PRO A 365 0.84 21.02 -5.89
N ARG A 366 -0.19 20.24 -5.52
CA ARG A 366 -0.15 18.76 -5.55
C ARG A 366 0.21 18.22 -6.94
N GLU A 367 -0.21 18.90 -8.00
CA GLU A 367 0.05 18.56 -9.41
C GLU A 367 1.53 18.73 -9.79
N ARG A 368 2.28 19.50 -9.01
CA ARG A 368 3.73 19.67 -9.16
C ARG A 368 4.55 18.70 -8.29
N CYS A 369 3.87 17.83 -7.56
CA CYS A 369 4.46 16.82 -6.71
C CYS A 369 4.31 15.43 -7.35
N THR A 370 5.41 14.82 -7.75
CA THR A 370 5.44 13.48 -8.34
C THR A 370 5.95 12.47 -7.32
N LEU A 371 5.24 11.36 -7.16
CA LEU A 371 5.71 10.22 -6.39
C LEU A 371 5.84 9.00 -7.31
N HIS A 372 7.03 8.44 -7.36
CA HIS A 372 7.35 7.18 -7.98
C HIS A 372 7.35 6.08 -6.93
N VAL A 373 6.38 5.18 -7.00
CA VAL A 373 6.34 4.03 -6.09
C VAL A 373 7.31 2.97 -6.62
N THR A 374 8.23 2.53 -5.77
CA THR A 374 9.18 1.44 -6.09
C THR A 374 8.62 0.10 -5.62
N PHE A 375 9.29 -1.01 -5.95
CA PHE A 375 9.05 -2.25 -5.22
C PHE A 375 9.33 -2.05 -3.74
N LEU A 376 8.57 -2.73 -2.89
CA LEU A 376 8.77 -2.72 -1.44
C LEU A 376 9.44 -4.03 -1.02
N GLY A 377 10.58 -3.93 -0.35
CA GLY A 377 11.26 -5.08 0.30
C GLY A 377 10.57 -5.48 1.60
N GLY A 378 9.26 -5.76 1.52
CA GLY A 378 8.36 -5.94 2.65
C GLY A 378 7.69 -4.63 3.08
N GLY A 379 6.61 -4.73 3.82
CA GLY A 379 5.85 -3.58 4.33
C GLY A 379 5.16 -3.90 5.65
N PHE A 380 4.36 -4.98 5.69
CA PHE A 380 3.66 -5.52 6.85
C PHE A 380 2.76 -4.50 7.59
N GLY A 381 2.48 -3.35 6.95
CA GLY A 381 1.79 -2.22 7.55
C GLY A 381 2.72 -1.03 7.89
N ARG A 382 4.03 -1.23 8.09
CA ARG A 382 4.96 -0.16 8.45
C ARG A 382 5.07 0.93 7.39
N LYS A 383 5.11 0.56 6.11
CA LYS A 383 5.19 1.49 4.98
C LYS A 383 3.85 2.14 4.63
N TRP A 384 2.85 1.94 5.48
CA TRP A 384 1.63 2.73 5.54
C TRP A 384 1.88 4.13 6.12
N GLU A 385 2.79 4.26 7.07
CA GLU A 385 3.16 5.54 7.64
C GLU A 385 4.02 6.35 6.67
N THR A 386 3.90 7.68 6.72
CA THR A 386 4.59 8.58 5.79
C THR A 386 5.80 9.27 6.41
N ASP A 387 6.18 8.92 7.63
CA ASP A 387 7.22 9.57 8.41
C ASP A 387 8.57 9.61 7.68
N PHE A 388 9.04 8.50 7.15
CA PHE A 388 10.30 8.43 6.42
C PHE A 388 10.27 9.27 5.11
N VAL A 389 9.13 9.33 4.43
CA VAL A 389 8.95 10.19 3.26
C VAL A 389 8.96 11.66 3.68
N ARG A 390 8.24 12.01 4.74
CA ARG A 390 8.19 13.38 5.28
C ARG A 390 9.59 13.86 5.67
N GLN A 391 10.34 13.05 6.40
CA GLN A 391 11.72 13.34 6.80
C GLN A 391 12.61 13.57 5.56
N THR A 392 12.54 12.68 4.57
CA THR A 392 13.33 12.80 3.33
C THR A 392 13.00 14.09 2.57
N VAL A 393 11.71 14.42 2.42
CA VAL A 393 11.27 15.64 1.72
C VAL A 393 11.67 16.91 2.50
N THR A 394 11.60 16.87 3.83
CA THR A 394 12.09 17.98 4.68
C THR A 394 13.59 18.20 4.47
N ILE A 395 14.38 17.12 4.48
CA ILE A 395 15.82 17.19 4.20
C ILE A 395 16.09 17.75 2.80
N ALA A 396 15.39 17.25 1.79
CA ALA A 396 15.54 17.74 0.41
C ALA A 396 15.17 19.22 0.26
N ARG A 397 14.11 19.67 0.94
CA ARG A 397 13.69 21.09 0.95
C ARG A 397 14.75 21.98 1.60
N GLU A 398 15.27 21.60 2.76
CA GLU A 398 16.31 22.38 3.43
C GLU A 398 17.59 22.43 2.57
N LEU A 399 17.97 21.29 1.99
CA LEU A 399 19.10 21.21 1.08
C LEU A 399 18.91 22.10 -0.16
N ALA A 400 17.71 22.13 -0.73
CA ALA A 400 17.38 22.92 -1.92
C ALA A 400 17.55 24.43 -1.72
N ARG A 401 17.53 24.95 -0.50
CA ARG A 401 17.83 26.38 -0.21
C ARG A 401 19.23 26.79 -0.61
N LYS A 402 20.18 25.86 -0.54
CA LYS A 402 21.60 26.08 -0.88
C LYS A 402 22.00 25.38 -2.18
N ARG A 403 21.34 24.28 -2.50
CA ARG A 403 21.66 23.39 -3.64
C ARG A 403 20.37 22.93 -4.34
N PRO A 404 19.68 23.80 -5.07
CA PRO A 404 18.42 23.45 -5.75
C PRO A 404 18.58 22.27 -6.67
N GLY A 405 17.61 21.33 -6.66
CA GLY A 405 17.60 20.18 -7.54
C GLY A 405 18.60 19.08 -7.19
N THR A 406 19.29 19.17 -6.04
CA THR A 406 20.17 18.09 -5.59
C THR A 406 19.34 16.96 -5.00
N PRO A 407 19.46 15.72 -5.54
CA PRO A 407 18.79 14.57 -4.96
C PRO A 407 19.37 14.20 -3.60
N VAL A 408 18.54 13.76 -2.68
CA VAL A 408 18.99 13.21 -1.41
C VAL A 408 18.23 11.93 -1.07
N LYS A 409 18.94 10.90 -0.65
CA LYS A 409 18.38 9.64 -0.15
C LYS A 409 18.54 9.57 1.36
N LEU A 410 17.44 9.43 2.08
CA LEU A 410 17.44 9.02 3.48
C LEU A 410 17.32 7.51 3.56
N THR A 411 18.18 6.88 4.35
CA THR A 411 18.07 5.46 4.69
C THR A 411 18.24 5.29 6.19
N TRP A 412 17.23 4.73 6.87
CA TRP A 412 17.31 4.41 8.28
C TRP A 412 18.25 3.22 8.49
N THR A 413 18.95 3.20 9.62
CA THR A 413 19.64 1.99 10.05
C THR A 413 18.63 0.98 10.58
N ARG A 414 19.02 -0.29 10.68
CA ARG A 414 18.15 -1.32 11.26
C ARG A 414 17.82 -1.04 12.72
N GLU A 415 18.78 -0.50 13.48
CA GLU A 415 18.56 -0.10 14.87
C GLU A 415 17.48 0.98 14.98
N GLN A 416 17.53 1.98 14.10
CA GLN A 416 16.51 3.03 14.07
C GLN A 416 15.14 2.51 13.64
N ASP A 417 15.10 1.61 12.68
CA ASP A 417 13.86 0.96 12.24
C ASP A 417 13.18 0.20 13.39
N PHE A 418 13.97 -0.51 14.21
CA PHE A 418 13.44 -1.19 15.40
C PHE A 418 13.08 -0.24 16.55
N LEU A 419 13.88 0.77 16.84
CA LEU A 419 13.64 1.69 17.96
C LEU A 419 12.48 2.66 17.70
N HIS A 420 12.26 3.04 16.46
CA HIS A 420 11.26 4.04 16.08
C HIS A 420 10.16 3.48 15.20
N ASP A 421 9.91 2.19 15.28
CA ASP A 421 8.80 1.59 14.56
C ASP A 421 7.44 2.11 15.09
N ARG A 422 6.43 2.03 14.27
CA ARG A 422 5.01 2.15 14.64
C ARG A 422 4.52 0.79 15.07
N PHE A 423 5.03 0.31 16.21
CA PHE A 423 4.90 -1.05 16.67
C PHE A 423 3.49 -1.63 16.53
N ARG A 424 3.42 -2.91 16.20
CA ARG A 424 2.20 -3.67 16.45
C ARG A 424 1.90 -3.56 17.92
N PRO A 425 0.68 -3.16 18.34
CA PRO A 425 0.39 -2.91 19.73
C PRO A 425 0.42 -4.19 20.55
N ALA A 426 0.88 -4.08 21.79
CA ALA A 426 0.77 -5.14 22.77
C ALA A 426 -0.71 -5.41 23.09
N HIS A 427 -1.09 -6.67 23.21
CA HIS A 427 -2.44 -7.06 23.57
C HIS A 427 -2.45 -8.22 24.55
N VAL A 428 -3.45 -8.25 25.41
CA VAL A 428 -3.80 -9.41 26.21
C VAL A 428 -5.21 -9.83 25.84
N ALA A 429 -5.40 -11.10 25.50
CA ALA A 429 -6.69 -11.67 25.13
C ALA A 429 -7.02 -12.86 26.01
N ARG A 430 -8.25 -12.91 26.53
CA ARG A 430 -8.82 -14.08 27.19
C ARG A 430 -9.93 -14.62 26.30
N SER A 431 -9.85 -15.90 25.97
CA SER A 431 -10.89 -16.61 25.23
C SER A 431 -11.42 -17.79 26.05
N ARG A 432 -12.76 -17.90 26.13
CA ARG A 432 -13.48 -19.01 26.73
C ARG A 432 -14.29 -19.72 25.68
N ALA A 433 -14.22 -21.04 25.65
CA ALA A 433 -14.99 -21.86 24.73
C ALA A 433 -15.81 -22.91 25.46
N GLY A 434 -17.05 -23.08 25.02
CA GLY A 434 -17.92 -24.19 25.40
C GLY A 434 -17.98 -25.20 24.25
N VAL A 435 -17.75 -26.47 24.52
CA VAL A 435 -17.66 -27.53 23.51
C VAL A 435 -18.59 -28.69 23.91
N SER A 436 -19.33 -29.22 22.97
CA SER A 436 -20.17 -30.42 23.16
C SER A 436 -19.33 -31.69 23.29
N ASP A 437 -19.95 -32.79 23.69
CA ASP A 437 -19.26 -34.06 23.85
C ASP A 437 -18.68 -34.59 22.53
N ASP A 438 -19.36 -34.32 21.41
CA ASP A 438 -18.91 -34.65 20.06
C ASP A 438 -17.90 -33.63 19.45
N GLY A 439 -17.44 -32.67 20.22
CA GLY A 439 -16.36 -31.74 19.82
C GLY A 439 -16.80 -30.49 19.07
N ARG A 440 -18.11 -30.21 18.98
CA ARG A 440 -18.58 -28.97 18.34
C ARG A 440 -18.46 -27.77 19.27
N LEU A 441 -18.05 -26.63 18.70
CA LEU A 441 -17.99 -25.36 19.40
C LEU A 441 -19.43 -24.83 19.59
N LEU A 442 -19.88 -24.73 20.84
CA LEU A 442 -21.22 -24.27 21.23
C LEU A 442 -21.24 -22.78 21.54
N ALA A 443 -20.20 -22.30 22.22
CA ALA A 443 -20.07 -20.90 22.61
C ALA A 443 -18.62 -20.46 22.57
N LEU A 444 -18.38 -19.18 22.23
CA LEU A 444 -17.06 -18.56 22.25
C LEU A 444 -17.21 -17.13 22.79
N HIS A 445 -16.51 -16.83 23.86
CA HIS A 445 -16.43 -15.49 24.43
C HIS A 445 -14.97 -15.05 24.50
N SER A 446 -14.65 -13.95 23.83
CA SER A 446 -13.28 -13.39 23.82
C SER A 446 -13.28 -11.95 24.30
N ARG A 447 -12.36 -11.63 25.20
CA ARG A 447 -12.07 -10.26 25.64
C ARG A 447 -10.64 -9.91 25.25
N VAL A 448 -10.45 -8.69 24.76
CA VAL A 448 -9.13 -8.18 24.34
C VAL A 448 -8.90 -6.82 24.95
N THR A 449 -7.71 -6.60 25.47
CA THR A 449 -7.26 -5.31 25.98
C THR A 449 -5.93 -4.94 25.34
N GLY A 450 -5.72 -3.65 25.11
CA GLY A 450 -4.47 -3.13 24.55
C GLY A 450 -4.58 -1.69 24.08
N PRO A 451 -3.47 -1.08 23.66
CA PRO A 451 -3.48 0.25 23.07
C PRO A 451 -4.30 0.32 21.77
N SER A 452 -5.02 1.41 21.58
CA SER A 452 -5.85 1.61 20.39
C SER A 452 -5.02 2.18 19.23
N ILE A 453 -5.08 1.52 18.07
CA ILE A 453 -4.50 2.03 16.81
C ILE A 453 -5.25 3.28 16.33
N PHE A 454 -6.57 3.33 16.51
CA PHE A 454 -7.36 4.52 16.16
C PHE A 454 -6.94 5.75 16.95
N THR A 455 -6.77 5.61 18.27
CA THR A 455 -6.29 6.70 19.13
C THR A 455 -4.87 7.13 18.73
N PHE A 456 -3.99 6.19 18.47
CA PHE A 456 -2.65 6.47 17.97
C PHE A 456 -2.67 7.26 16.65
N GLN A 457 -3.57 6.92 15.74
CA GLN A 457 -3.75 7.64 14.48
C GLN A 457 -4.53 8.97 14.62
N LYS A 458 -4.75 9.43 15.86
CA LYS A 458 -5.56 10.63 16.17
C LYS A 458 -6.98 10.56 15.57
N ARG A 459 -7.55 9.37 15.51
CA ARG A 459 -8.93 9.11 15.08
C ARG A 459 -9.77 8.87 16.32
N ASN A 460 -10.87 9.59 16.43
CA ASN A 460 -11.79 9.42 17.56
C ASN A 460 -12.70 8.22 17.33
N LEU A 461 -12.73 7.32 18.31
CA LEU A 461 -13.78 6.32 18.41
C LEU A 461 -14.95 6.93 19.20
N PRO A 462 -16.21 6.64 18.84
CA PRO A 462 -17.31 7.00 19.68
C PRO A 462 -17.15 6.38 21.08
N PRO A 463 -17.61 7.04 22.14
CA PRO A 463 -17.54 6.47 23.50
C PRO A 463 -18.16 5.07 23.56
N GLY A 464 -17.48 4.14 24.21
CA GLY A 464 -17.92 2.76 24.37
C GLY A 464 -17.81 1.88 23.11
N VAL A 465 -17.18 2.35 22.03
CA VAL A 465 -16.95 1.55 20.81
C VAL A 465 -15.53 0.98 20.84
N ALA A 466 -15.43 -0.34 20.63
CA ALA A 466 -14.15 -1.03 20.55
C ALA A 466 -13.37 -0.65 19.27
N ASP A 467 -12.04 -0.63 19.38
CA ASP A 467 -11.17 -0.42 18.23
C ASP A 467 -11.30 -1.60 17.24
N PRO A 468 -11.76 -1.36 16.00
CA PRO A 468 -11.93 -2.43 15.03
C PRO A 468 -10.61 -3.11 14.62
N PHE A 469 -9.46 -2.47 14.79
CA PHE A 469 -8.17 -3.12 14.56
C PHE A 469 -7.80 -4.12 15.66
N ALA A 470 -8.27 -3.89 16.89
CA ALA A 470 -8.08 -4.83 17.98
C ALA A 470 -9.05 -6.03 17.92
N THR A 471 -10.24 -5.84 17.35
CA THR A 471 -11.34 -6.81 17.43
C THR A 471 -11.70 -7.45 16.09
N GLY A 472 -11.22 -6.94 14.97
CA GLY A 472 -11.69 -7.31 13.62
C GLY A 472 -11.59 -8.80 13.30
N LEU A 473 -10.53 -9.48 13.71
CA LEU A 473 -10.36 -10.93 13.49
C LEU A 473 -11.23 -11.78 14.42
N LEU A 474 -11.61 -11.26 15.58
CA LEU A 474 -12.48 -11.97 16.54
C LEU A 474 -13.94 -11.96 16.10
N ILE A 475 -14.31 -10.98 15.26
CA ILE A 475 -15.70 -10.74 14.84
C ILE A 475 -16.00 -11.38 13.48
N ASN A 476 -15.00 -11.41 12.59
CA ASN A 476 -15.12 -11.92 11.25
C ASN A 476 -14.56 -13.35 11.12
N ASP A 477 -14.80 -14.19 12.13
CA ASP A 477 -14.42 -15.59 12.06
C ASP A 477 -15.32 -16.36 11.08
N PHE A 478 -14.78 -17.44 10.50
CA PHE A 478 -15.49 -18.32 9.59
C PHE A 478 -16.21 -19.46 10.34
N TYR A 479 -16.11 -19.50 11.66
CA TYR A 479 -16.73 -20.55 12.46
C TYR A 479 -18.20 -20.26 12.70
N ARG A 480 -19.04 -21.30 12.58
CA ARG A 480 -20.44 -21.25 12.98
C ARG A 480 -20.54 -21.52 14.47
N VAL A 481 -20.45 -20.49 15.28
CA VAL A 481 -20.62 -20.57 16.74
C VAL A 481 -22.04 -20.13 17.07
N PRO A 482 -22.88 -20.98 17.68
CA PRO A 482 -24.27 -20.65 18.02
C PRO A 482 -24.37 -19.46 18.98
N ALA A 483 -23.48 -19.38 19.97
CA ALA A 483 -23.45 -18.27 20.95
C ALA A 483 -22.07 -17.63 21.01
N ARG A 484 -22.00 -16.31 20.82
CA ARG A 484 -20.75 -15.54 20.84
C ARG A 484 -20.99 -14.07 21.15
#